data_2641d8407845180ec0ead3e4bd441916
#
_entry.id   2641d8407845180ec0ead3e4bd441916
#
_cell.length_a   1.000
_cell.length_b   1.000
_cell.length_c   1.000
_cell.angle_alpha   90.00
_cell.angle_beta   90.00
_cell.angle_gamma   90.00
#
_symmetry.space_group_name_H-M   'P 1'
#
loop_
_entity.id
_entity.type
_entity.pdbx_description
1 polymer ?
#
loop_
_entity_poly.entity_id
_entity_poly.type
_entity_poly.pdbx_seq_one_letter_code
_entity_poly.pdbx_strand_id
1 'polypeptide(L)'
;MAVDNALRLRQICLLAYDLEWISGVLSAAFDAPVVFRDPRMAAGGNLTNTHIRLGDSFLETVCPSDKAWAKSTTQTRLLERNGDCGYMAIVQVPDVAVASQSMSIQGSAAGIVSGDWNVCQGYPGSGLAGVESGRYELGTSLPKAPDTVSGANVQFHPRDFGTLAEIQENWPGQAEFPRNKGAYYPAGNEWQNGVDARPHGGVTTGFAAVEIACKDDDPAAVCQRWVDGLGAGCESLPDDPTTLRLADFQTMRFVASQEGRTGVTGVDLWRAPGCNKFELLEICGVRWRLVDYPGAC
;
A
#
# COMPACT_ATOMS: atom_id res chain seq x y z
N MET A 1 8.51 -1.63 -28.57
CA MET A 1 7.69 -2.48 -27.70
C MET A 1 7.72 -1.78 -26.33
N ALA A 2 6.62 -1.22 -25.89
CA ALA A 2 6.54 -0.67 -24.54
C ALA A 2 6.80 -1.83 -23.58
N VAL A 3 7.82 -1.70 -22.75
CA VAL A 3 8.02 -2.60 -21.62
C VAL A 3 6.83 -2.31 -20.71
N ASP A 4 5.94 -3.27 -20.60
CA ASP A 4 4.77 -3.19 -19.73
C ASP A 4 5.24 -3.33 -18.28
N ASN A 5 5.96 -2.33 -17.81
CA ASN A 5 6.40 -2.21 -16.42
C ASN A 5 5.19 -1.80 -15.58
N ALA A 6 4.37 -2.77 -15.29
CA ALA A 6 3.08 -2.53 -14.69
C ALA A 6 3.19 -2.26 -13.18
N LEU A 7 3.68 -1.09 -12.81
CA LEU A 7 3.57 -0.56 -11.46
C LEU A 7 2.10 -0.45 -11.09
N ARG A 8 1.69 -1.01 -9.97
CA ARG A 8 0.28 -1.04 -9.56
C ARG A 8 0.11 -0.64 -8.10
N LEU A 9 -0.89 0.18 -7.86
CA LEU A 9 -1.42 0.38 -6.52
C LEU A 9 -2.15 -0.90 -6.10
N ARG A 10 -1.60 -1.65 -5.14
CA ARG A 10 -2.14 -2.95 -4.75
C ARG A 10 -2.75 -2.96 -3.37
N GLN A 11 -2.30 -2.06 -2.50
CA GLN A 11 -2.80 -2.02 -1.14
C GLN A 11 -2.86 -0.60 -0.62
N ILE A 12 -3.92 -0.32 0.12
CA ILE A 12 -4.07 0.86 0.97
C ILE A 12 -4.16 0.37 2.40
N CYS A 13 -3.43 1.04 3.30
CA CYS A 13 -3.49 0.74 4.71
C CYS A 13 -4.18 1.87 5.46
N LEU A 14 -5.10 1.52 6.35
CA LEU A 14 -5.77 2.41 7.29
C LEU A 14 -5.23 2.18 8.69
N LEU A 15 -5.22 3.22 9.49
CA LEU A 15 -4.88 3.17 10.90
C LEU A 15 -6.12 3.50 11.73
N ALA A 16 -6.48 2.64 12.67
CA ALA A 16 -7.70 2.77 13.46
C ALA A 16 -7.50 2.44 14.94
N TYR A 17 -8.41 2.93 15.78
CA TYR A 17 -8.44 2.63 17.22
C TYR A 17 -9.00 1.25 17.51
N ASP A 18 -10.00 0.82 16.74
CA ASP A 18 -10.72 -0.44 16.95
C ASP A 18 -10.73 -1.27 15.66
N LEU A 19 -9.90 -2.31 15.64
CA LEU A 19 -9.71 -3.18 14.49
C LEU A 19 -11.00 -3.93 14.11
N GLU A 20 -11.72 -4.44 15.09
CA GLU A 20 -12.90 -5.27 14.86
C GLU A 20 -14.04 -4.42 14.31
N TRP A 21 -14.29 -3.28 14.93
CA TRP A 21 -15.35 -2.39 14.51
C TRP A 21 -15.12 -1.87 13.09
N ILE A 22 -13.93 -1.33 12.81
CA ILE A 22 -13.65 -0.75 11.50
C ILE A 22 -13.61 -1.81 10.40
N SER A 23 -13.08 -3.01 10.69
CA SER A 23 -13.09 -4.12 9.73
C SER A 23 -14.52 -4.56 9.41
N GLY A 24 -15.40 -4.57 10.39
CA GLY A 24 -16.82 -4.86 10.21
C GLY A 24 -17.52 -3.82 9.34
N VAL A 25 -17.27 -2.52 9.61
CA VAL A 25 -17.84 -1.41 8.82
C VAL A 25 -17.36 -1.48 7.36
N LEU A 26 -16.06 -1.65 7.13
CA LEU A 26 -15.48 -1.74 5.79
C LEU A 26 -15.97 -2.99 5.04
N SER A 27 -16.04 -4.13 5.71
CA SER A 27 -16.56 -5.38 5.13
C SER A 27 -18.02 -5.21 4.67
N ALA A 28 -18.86 -4.58 5.48
CA ALA A 28 -20.25 -4.30 5.12
C ALA A 28 -20.38 -3.26 4.01
N ALA A 29 -19.58 -2.19 4.04
CA ALA A 29 -19.59 -1.15 3.03
C ALA A 29 -19.19 -1.67 1.65
N PHE A 30 -18.13 -2.47 1.60
CA PHE A 30 -17.59 -2.99 0.33
C PHE A 30 -18.15 -4.36 -0.08
N ASP A 31 -19.02 -4.95 0.74
CA ASP A 31 -19.57 -6.29 0.50
C ASP A 31 -18.46 -7.32 0.26
N ALA A 32 -17.44 -7.27 1.07
CA ALA A 32 -16.24 -8.07 0.95
C ALA A 32 -15.79 -8.56 2.33
N PRO A 33 -15.51 -9.85 2.50
CA PRO A 33 -15.14 -10.39 3.81
C PRO A 33 -13.73 -9.97 4.21
N VAL A 34 -13.47 -9.99 5.52
CA VAL A 34 -12.10 -10.03 6.03
C VAL A 34 -11.50 -11.37 5.63
N VAL A 35 -10.46 -11.34 4.81
CA VAL A 35 -9.83 -12.55 4.24
C VAL A 35 -8.59 -12.99 4.98
N PHE A 36 -8.00 -12.11 5.78
CA PHE A 36 -6.81 -12.43 6.56
C PHE A 36 -6.73 -11.60 7.84
N ARG A 37 -6.21 -12.23 8.89
CA ARG A 37 -5.78 -11.60 10.15
C ARG A 37 -4.37 -12.08 10.44
N ASP A 38 -3.44 -11.17 10.69
CA ASP A 38 -2.08 -11.57 11.02
C ASP A 38 -2.02 -12.14 12.44
N PRO A 39 -1.74 -13.44 12.59
CA PRO A 39 -1.66 -14.07 13.91
C PRO A 39 -0.42 -13.65 14.70
N ARG A 40 0.56 -13.03 14.03
CA ARG A 40 1.87 -12.70 14.62
C ARG A 40 2.01 -11.25 15.02
N MET A 41 1.04 -10.41 14.68
CA MET A 41 1.08 -8.98 14.95
C MET A 41 2.24 -8.28 14.20
N ALA A 42 1.92 -7.53 13.18
CA ALA A 42 2.89 -6.75 12.40
C ALA A 42 3.76 -5.81 13.27
N ALA A 43 4.87 -5.35 12.71
CA ALA A 43 5.80 -4.42 13.37
C ALA A 43 6.30 -4.87 14.75
N GLY A 44 6.68 -6.15 14.86
CA GLY A 44 7.25 -6.71 16.11
C GLY A 44 6.25 -6.78 17.26
N GLY A 45 4.97 -6.96 16.95
CA GLY A 45 3.89 -7.04 17.92
C GLY A 45 3.36 -5.68 18.39
N ASN A 46 3.69 -4.61 17.67
CA ASN A 46 3.16 -3.28 17.95
C ASN A 46 1.82 -3.02 17.25
N LEU A 47 1.53 -3.74 16.15
CA LEU A 47 0.32 -3.58 15.37
C LEU A 47 -0.39 -4.92 15.19
N THR A 48 -1.72 -4.90 15.25
CA THR A 48 -2.58 -5.97 14.75
C THR A 48 -3.18 -5.52 13.43
N ASN A 49 -3.48 -6.45 12.53
CA ASN A 49 -4.05 -6.08 11.24
C ASN A 49 -5.08 -7.08 10.70
N THR A 50 -5.87 -6.57 9.79
CA THR A 50 -6.79 -7.36 8.96
C THR A 50 -6.65 -6.94 7.50
N HIS A 51 -6.99 -7.85 6.60
CA HIS A 51 -7.07 -7.56 5.17
C HIS A 51 -8.45 -7.89 4.62
N ILE A 52 -8.97 -6.98 3.81
CA ILE A 52 -10.15 -7.16 2.98
C ILE A 52 -9.68 -7.15 1.52
N ARG A 53 -10.11 -8.13 0.74
CA ARG A 53 -9.77 -8.20 -0.67
C ARG A 53 -10.78 -7.43 -1.51
N LEU A 54 -10.29 -6.49 -2.31
CA LEU A 54 -11.08 -5.66 -3.22
C LEU A 54 -10.64 -5.95 -4.66
N GLY A 55 -11.26 -6.96 -5.28
CA GLY A 55 -10.83 -7.42 -6.60
C GLY A 55 -9.43 -8.04 -6.56
N ASP A 56 -8.46 -7.41 -7.23
CA ASP A 56 -7.06 -7.80 -7.25
C ASP A 56 -6.18 -6.98 -6.28
N SER A 57 -6.80 -6.16 -5.48
CA SER A 57 -6.17 -5.23 -4.53
C SER A 57 -6.62 -5.54 -3.10
N PHE A 58 -5.95 -4.94 -2.12
CA PHE A 58 -6.21 -5.22 -0.72
C PHE A 58 -6.34 -3.92 0.08
N LEU A 59 -7.32 -3.92 0.96
CA LEU A 59 -7.46 -2.93 2.01
C LEU A 59 -6.98 -3.55 3.32
N GLU A 60 -5.91 -3.00 3.86
CA GLU A 60 -5.41 -3.36 5.17
C GLU A 60 -5.95 -2.39 6.21
N THR A 61 -6.27 -2.88 7.38
CA THR A 61 -6.48 -2.05 8.57
C THR A 61 -5.51 -2.48 9.64
N VAL A 62 -4.78 -1.52 10.20
CA VAL A 62 -3.88 -1.73 11.34
C VAL A 62 -4.39 -1.01 12.58
N CYS A 63 -4.19 -1.63 13.73
CA CYS A 63 -4.53 -1.07 15.03
C CYS A 63 -3.34 -1.24 15.99
N PRO A 64 -2.91 -0.18 16.70
CA PRO A 64 -1.86 -0.29 17.70
C PRO A 64 -2.26 -1.23 18.84
N SER A 65 -1.34 -2.13 19.22
CA SER A 65 -1.51 -2.98 20.39
C SER A 65 -1.29 -2.19 21.68
N ASP A 66 -1.66 -2.78 22.83
CA ASP A 66 -1.37 -2.21 24.15
C ASP A 66 0.12 -1.88 24.34
N LYS A 67 1.00 -2.73 23.77
CA LYS A 67 2.45 -2.50 23.78
C LYS A 67 2.84 -1.25 22.98
N ALA A 68 2.16 -0.97 21.88
CA ALA A 68 2.39 0.24 21.09
C ALA A 68 1.93 1.49 21.83
N TRP A 69 0.77 1.43 22.49
CA TRP A 69 0.25 2.51 23.33
C TRP A 69 1.17 2.81 24.50
N ALA A 70 1.63 1.80 25.22
CA ALA A 70 2.57 1.95 26.33
C ALA A 70 3.89 2.63 25.93
N LYS A 71 4.30 2.49 24.66
CA LYS A 71 5.54 3.09 24.12
C LYS A 71 5.35 4.43 23.43
N SER A 72 4.12 4.90 23.25
CA SER A 72 3.79 6.08 22.45
C SER A 72 4.47 6.05 21.07
N THR A 73 4.12 5.06 20.28
CA THR A 73 4.69 4.86 18.94
C THR A 73 4.25 5.95 17.96
N THR A 74 4.83 5.97 16.76
CA THR A 74 4.42 6.91 15.71
C THR A 74 2.95 6.73 15.34
N GLN A 75 2.47 5.48 15.31
CA GLN A 75 1.08 5.15 14.99
C GLN A 75 0.12 5.66 16.05
N THR A 76 0.43 5.48 17.34
CA THR A 76 -0.42 5.98 18.41
C THR A 76 -0.52 7.52 18.40
N ARG A 77 0.61 8.21 18.22
CA ARG A 77 0.62 9.67 18.08
C ARG A 77 -0.14 10.18 16.85
N LEU A 78 -0.12 9.39 15.75
CA LEU A 78 -0.88 9.72 14.54
C LEU A 78 -2.38 9.61 14.81
N LEU A 79 -2.84 8.55 15.46
CA LEU A 79 -4.22 8.38 15.89
C LEU A 79 -4.69 9.46 16.83
N GLU A 80 -3.89 9.80 17.85
CA GLU A 80 -4.22 10.88 18.80
C GLU A 80 -4.42 12.23 18.09
N ARG A 81 -3.69 12.47 17.02
CA ARG A 81 -3.78 13.72 16.25
C ARG A 81 -4.91 13.73 15.23
N ASN A 82 -5.12 12.63 14.51
CA ASN A 82 -5.97 12.59 13.31
C ASN A 82 -7.26 11.76 13.52
N GLY A 83 -7.37 10.98 14.60
CA GLY A 83 -8.37 9.91 14.69
C GLY A 83 -8.05 8.77 13.73
N ASP A 84 -9.05 7.93 13.44
CA ASP A 84 -8.95 6.91 12.41
C ASP A 84 -8.64 7.58 11.06
N CYS A 85 -7.65 7.07 10.31
CA CYS A 85 -7.15 7.75 9.13
C CYS A 85 -6.52 6.83 8.10
N GLY A 86 -6.36 7.36 6.87
CA GLY A 86 -5.51 6.75 5.86
C GLY A 86 -4.05 6.83 6.28
N TYR A 87 -3.34 5.70 6.16
CA TYR A 87 -2.02 5.54 6.75
C TYR A 87 -0.92 5.32 5.71
N MET A 88 -1.14 4.42 4.74
CA MET A 88 -0.09 4.04 3.81
C MET A 88 -0.65 3.70 2.44
N ALA A 89 0.13 4.00 1.40
CA ALA A 89 -0.11 3.55 0.03
C ALA A 89 1.03 2.59 -0.39
N ILE A 90 0.66 1.42 -0.93
CA ILE A 90 1.60 0.36 -1.28
C ILE A 90 1.52 0.09 -2.77
N VAL A 91 2.66 0.28 -3.43
CA VAL A 91 2.83 0.06 -4.87
C VAL A 91 3.63 -1.21 -5.12
N GLN A 92 3.06 -2.12 -5.90
CA GLN A 92 3.81 -3.28 -6.39
C GLN A 92 4.78 -2.82 -7.48
N VAL A 93 6.04 -3.23 -7.32
CA VAL A 93 7.13 -2.93 -8.26
C VAL A 93 7.75 -4.22 -8.78
N PRO A 94 8.35 -4.22 -9.97
CA PRO A 94 9.01 -5.42 -10.53
C PRO A 94 10.31 -5.79 -9.81
N ASP A 95 11.01 -4.81 -9.23
CA ASP A 95 12.26 -5.01 -8.51
C ASP A 95 12.36 -3.94 -7.40
N VAL A 96 12.21 -4.39 -6.16
CA VAL A 96 12.20 -3.50 -5.00
C VAL A 96 13.59 -2.94 -4.71
N ALA A 97 14.67 -3.65 -5.05
CA ALA A 97 16.03 -3.17 -4.82
C ALA A 97 16.34 -1.99 -5.75
N VAL A 98 15.97 -2.10 -7.03
CA VAL A 98 16.13 -1.01 -8.01
C VAL A 98 15.25 0.18 -7.65
N ALA A 99 13.96 -0.05 -7.40
CA ALA A 99 13.03 1.02 -7.07
C ALA A 99 13.41 1.73 -5.75
N SER A 100 13.89 0.99 -4.74
CA SER A 100 14.30 1.59 -3.46
C SER A 100 15.52 2.49 -3.59
N GLN A 101 16.47 2.17 -4.47
CA GLN A 101 17.60 3.05 -4.76
C GLN A 101 17.14 4.38 -5.36
N SER A 102 16.28 4.31 -6.37
CA SER A 102 15.75 5.52 -7.04
C SER A 102 14.92 6.38 -6.07
N MET A 103 14.02 5.76 -5.30
CA MET A 103 13.21 6.49 -4.31
C MET A 103 14.05 7.11 -3.20
N SER A 104 15.16 6.49 -2.80
CA SER A 104 16.07 7.03 -1.79
C SER A 104 16.87 8.24 -2.26
N ILE A 105 17.02 8.41 -3.57
CA ILE A 105 17.61 9.63 -4.16
C ILE A 105 16.61 10.79 -4.10
N GLN A 106 15.33 10.51 -4.25
CA GLN A 106 14.26 11.51 -4.26
C GLN A 106 13.80 11.88 -2.85
N GLY A 107 13.85 10.96 -1.90
CA GLY A 107 13.70 11.29 -0.50
C GLY A 107 15.00 11.80 0.08
N SER A 108 14.96 12.79 0.97
CA SER A 108 16.15 13.23 1.69
C SER A 108 16.82 12.04 2.40
N ALA A 109 18.12 12.14 2.67
CA ALA A 109 18.92 11.07 3.31
C ALA A 109 18.38 10.53 4.65
N ALA A 110 17.29 11.09 5.17
CA ALA A 110 16.51 10.63 6.30
C ALA A 110 15.28 9.79 5.91
N GLY A 111 15.10 9.50 4.62
CA GLY A 111 13.82 9.01 4.07
C GLY A 111 13.50 7.54 4.29
N ILE A 112 14.46 6.70 4.65
CA ILE A 112 14.14 5.33 5.04
C ILE A 112 13.87 5.34 6.53
N VAL A 113 12.61 5.39 6.89
CA VAL A 113 12.19 5.09 8.25
C VAL A 113 12.15 3.59 8.38
N SER A 114 13.16 3.06 9.06
CA SER A 114 13.23 1.66 9.48
C SER A 114 12.48 0.76 8.49
N GLY A 115 13.15 0.38 7.41
CA GLY A 115 12.62 -0.66 6.58
C GLY A 115 12.38 -1.87 7.47
N ASP A 116 11.16 -2.09 7.90
CA ASP A 116 10.75 -3.42 8.26
C ASP A 116 10.79 -4.19 6.95
N TRP A 117 12.00 -4.64 6.62
CA TRP A 117 12.18 -5.63 5.62
C TRP A 117 11.48 -6.88 6.11
N ASN A 118 10.21 -6.96 5.84
CA ASN A 118 9.56 -8.23 5.77
C ASN A 118 10.06 -8.95 4.51
N VAL A 119 11.36 -9.23 4.50
CA VAL A 119 11.80 -10.40 3.77
C VAL A 119 11.11 -11.53 4.49
N CYS A 120 10.19 -12.10 3.80
CA CYS A 120 9.26 -13.06 4.25
C CYS A 120 9.88 -13.97 5.28
N GLN A 121 9.33 -13.93 6.44
CA GLN A 121 9.67 -14.89 7.48
C GLN A 121 9.53 -16.27 6.86
N GLY A 122 10.60 -17.01 6.86
CA GLY A 122 10.67 -18.32 6.25
C GLY A 122 11.75 -18.46 5.21
N TYR A 123 12.56 -17.43 5.01
CA TYR A 123 13.73 -17.52 4.16
C TYR A 123 14.94 -18.01 4.98
N PRO A 124 15.16 -19.33 5.08
CA PRO A 124 16.37 -19.83 5.71
C PRO A 124 17.56 -19.41 4.86
N GLY A 125 18.40 -18.54 5.36
CA GLY A 125 19.59 -18.10 4.65
C GLY A 125 19.52 -16.74 3.97
N SER A 126 18.41 -15.98 4.13
CA SER A 126 18.35 -14.59 3.64
C SER A 126 19.38 -13.66 4.29
N GLY A 127 20.06 -14.09 5.33
CA GLY A 127 20.93 -13.23 6.16
C GLY A 127 20.15 -12.13 6.90
N LEU A 128 18.86 -12.05 6.65
CA LEU A 128 17.92 -11.08 7.20
C LEU A 128 17.04 -11.69 8.29
N ALA A 129 17.10 -13.03 8.48
CA ALA A 129 16.56 -13.71 9.64
C ALA A 129 17.31 -13.23 10.89
N GLY A 130 16.72 -12.33 11.66
CA GLY A 130 17.35 -11.74 12.84
C GLY A 130 17.82 -10.31 12.68
N VAL A 131 17.55 -9.65 11.56
CA VAL A 131 17.68 -8.19 11.47
C VAL A 131 16.52 -7.59 12.27
N GLU A 132 16.76 -7.43 13.54
CA GLU A 132 15.96 -6.56 14.38
C GLU A 132 15.96 -5.17 13.71
N SER A 133 14.80 -4.69 13.30
CA SER A 133 14.58 -3.39 12.66
C SER A 133 15.64 -3.08 11.59
N GLY A 134 15.46 -3.67 10.43
CA GLY A 134 16.42 -3.76 9.37
C GLY A 134 16.98 -2.46 8.89
N ARG A 135 18.26 -2.40 8.90
CA ARG A 135 19.00 -1.60 7.94
C ARG A 135 19.39 -2.52 6.81
N TYR A 136 18.66 -2.43 5.72
CA TYR A 136 19.11 -3.03 4.48
C TYR A 136 20.12 -2.10 3.83
N GLU A 137 21.26 -2.64 3.39
CA GLU A 137 22.17 -1.88 2.56
C GLU A 137 21.56 -1.77 1.17
N LEU A 138 21.14 -0.56 0.81
CA LEU A 138 20.67 -0.24 -0.53
C LEU A 138 21.69 -0.71 -1.56
N GLY A 139 21.24 -1.46 -2.56
CA GLY A 139 22.09 -1.95 -3.64
C GLY A 139 22.50 -3.41 -3.54
N THR A 140 22.15 -4.13 -2.49
CA THR A 140 22.28 -5.59 -2.48
C THR A 140 21.05 -6.22 -3.12
N SER A 141 21.24 -7.18 -4.03
CA SER A 141 20.12 -7.95 -4.57
C SER A 141 19.51 -8.82 -3.49
N LEU A 142 18.18 -8.78 -3.38
CA LEU A 142 17.46 -9.68 -2.49
C LEU A 142 17.54 -11.11 -3.02
N PRO A 143 17.87 -12.10 -2.17
CA PRO A 143 17.83 -13.48 -2.59
C PRO A 143 16.37 -13.89 -2.85
N LYS A 144 16.08 -14.53 -3.97
CA LYS A 144 14.75 -15.04 -4.33
C LYS A 144 14.53 -16.43 -3.77
N ALA A 145 13.41 -16.64 -3.11
CA ALA A 145 13.01 -17.98 -2.68
C ALA A 145 12.24 -18.66 -3.81
N PRO A 146 12.76 -19.72 -4.40
CA PRO A 146 12.17 -20.29 -5.61
C PRO A 146 10.81 -20.95 -5.37
N ASP A 147 10.53 -21.45 -4.19
CA ASP A 147 9.41 -22.36 -3.95
C ASP A 147 8.41 -21.90 -2.89
N THR A 148 8.55 -20.70 -2.36
CA THR A 148 7.64 -20.16 -1.33
C THR A 148 7.04 -18.83 -1.78
N VAL A 149 5.78 -18.61 -1.45
CA VAL A 149 5.15 -17.30 -1.60
C VAL A 149 5.84 -16.33 -0.64
N SER A 150 6.41 -15.31 -1.20
CA SER A 150 7.29 -14.44 -0.50
C SER A 150 7.33 -13.07 -1.14
N GLY A 151 7.93 -12.10 -0.50
CA GLY A 151 8.13 -10.77 -1.06
C GLY A 151 9.17 -9.97 -0.31
N ALA A 152 9.40 -8.79 -0.80
CA ALA A 152 10.19 -7.78 -0.11
C ALA A 152 9.46 -6.45 -0.20
N ASN A 153 9.58 -5.64 0.84
CA ASN A 153 9.03 -4.30 0.87
C ASN A 153 10.00 -3.29 1.46
N VAL A 154 9.85 -2.04 1.09
CA VAL A 154 10.57 -0.90 1.65
C VAL A 154 9.60 0.22 1.90
N GLN A 155 9.70 0.83 3.07
CA GLN A 155 8.89 1.97 3.45
C GLN A 155 9.71 3.27 3.38
N PHE A 156 9.05 4.36 2.99
CA PHE A 156 9.62 5.69 2.87
C PHE A 156 8.84 6.70 3.70
N HIS A 157 9.56 7.72 4.19
CA HIS A 157 9.01 8.67 5.14
C HIS A 157 7.87 9.51 4.55
N PRO A 158 6.74 9.68 5.27
CA PRO A 158 5.59 10.47 4.78
C PRO A 158 5.92 11.94 4.51
N ARG A 159 6.95 12.50 5.15
CA ARG A 159 7.39 13.86 4.87
C ARG A 159 7.83 14.05 3.42
N ASP A 160 8.48 13.05 2.82
CA ASP A 160 9.04 13.16 1.48
C ASP A 160 8.01 12.74 0.42
N PHE A 161 7.10 11.84 0.76
CA PHE A 161 6.15 11.23 -0.17
C PHE A 161 4.67 11.51 0.13
N GLY A 162 4.38 12.41 1.07
CA GLY A 162 3.01 12.82 1.45
C GLY A 162 2.25 11.81 2.31
N THR A 163 2.56 10.52 2.21
CA THR A 163 2.05 9.43 3.04
C THR A 163 3.19 8.47 3.38
N LEU A 164 3.00 7.58 4.35
CA LEU A 164 3.89 6.44 4.47
C LEU A 164 3.79 5.65 3.15
N ALA A 165 4.86 5.70 2.37
CA ALA A 165 4.93 5.06 1.07
C ALA A 165 5.59 3.69 1.22
N GLU A 166 5.02 2.67 0.61
CA GLU A 166 5.64 1.36 0.56
C GLU A 166 5.73 0.87 -0.88
N ILE A 167 6.87 0.33 -1.25
CA ILE A 167 7.03 -0.45 -2.48
C ILE A 167 7.23 -1.90 -2.12
N GLN A 168 6.60 -2.79 -2.89
CA GLN A 168 6.60 -4.22 -2.60
C GLN A 168 6.80 -5.06 -3.87
N GLU A 169 7.61 -6.10 -3.73
CA GLU A 169 7.82 -7.16 -4.72
C GLU A 169 7.38 -8.49 -4.11
N ASN A 170 6.73 -9.37 -4.88
CA ASN A 170 6.25 -10.68 -4.42
C ASN A 170 6.78 -11.84 -5.26
N TRP A 171 7.03 -12.98 -4.63
CA TRP A 171 7.47 -14.22 -5.23
C TRP A 171 6.53 -15.38 -4.85
N PRO A 172 6.28 -16.38 -5.72
CA PRO A 172 6.86 -16.57 -7.06
C PRO A 172 6.21 -15.75 -8.16
N GLY A 173 5.11 -15.08 -7.93
CA GLY A 173 4.34 -14.38 -8.96
C GLY A 173 5.10 -13.30 -9.73
N GLN A 174 6.27 -12.89 -9.25
CA GLN A 174 7.07 -11.84 -9.86
C GLN A 174 7.53 -12.20 -11.30
N ALA A 175 7.77 -13.47 -11.59
CA ALA A 175 8.15 -13.91 -12.95
C ALA A 175 7.01 -13.69 -13.96
N GLU A 176 5.77 -13.61 -13.53
CA GLU A 176 4.60 -13.34 -14.36
C GLU A 176 4.28 -11.84 -14.46
N PHE A 177 4.93 -11.03 -13.66
CA PHE A 177 4.88 -9.60 -13.76
C PHE A 177 5.62 -9.14 -15.02
N PRO A 178 5.05 -8.32 -15.86
CA PRO A 178 3.76 -7.63 -15.79
C PRO A 178 2.59 -8.34 -16.46
N ARG A 179 2.78 -9.53 -17.05
CA ARG A 179 1.80 -10.19 -17.94
C ARG A 179 0.43 -10.37 -17.31
N ASN A 180 0.40 -10.83 -16.06
CA ASN A 180 -0.82 -11.17 -15.31
C ASN A 180 -1.00 -10.30 -14.09
N LYS A 181 -0.49 -9.07 -14.07
CA LYS A 181 -0.47 -8.19 -12.89
C LYS A 181 0.39 -8.75 -11.75
N GLY A 182 1.01 -9.91 -11.94
CA GLY A 182 1.74 -10.63 -10.91
C GLY A 182 0.85 -11.13 -9.77
N ALA A 183 1.32 -12.11 -9.03
CA ALA A 183 0.70 -12.45 -7.75
C ALA A 183 1.01 -11.35 -6.73
N TYR A 184 0.07 -11.10 -5.82
CA TYR A 184 0.25 -10.16 -4.73
C TYR A 184 -0.19 -10.79 -3.42
N TYR A 185 0.70 -10.80 -2.44
CA TYR A 185 0.54 -11.47 -1.15
C TYR A 185 0.81 -10.47 -0.03
N PRO A 186 -0.20 -9.72 0.41
CA PRO A 186 -0.02 -8.62 1.35
C PRO A 186 0.48 -9.04 2.73
N ALA A 187 0.34 -10.31 3.06
CA ALA A 187 0.78 -10.88 4.33
C ALA A 187 1.88 -11.95 4.18
N GLY A 188 2.60 -11.95 3.04
CA GLY A 188 3.69 -12.89 2.79
C GLY A 188 3.25 -14.37 2.89
N ASN A 189 4.08 -15.22 3.47
CA ASN A 189 3.84 -16.66 3.54
C ASN A 189 2.57 -17.05 4.31
N GLU A 190 2.16 -16.27 5.28
CA GLU A 190 0.97 -16.56 6.08
C GLU A 190 -0.31 -16.45 5.25
N TRP A 191 -0.25 -15.72 4.15
CA TRP A 191 -1.34 -15.60 3.21
C TRP A 191 -1.85 -16.95 2.67
N GLN A 192 -0.98 -17.95 2.55
CA GLN A 192 -1.35 -19.28 2.05
C GLN A 192 -2.23 -20.09 3.00
N ASN A 193 -2.22 -19.76 4.29
CA ASN A 193 -2.78 -20.62 5.32
C ASN A 193 -4.26 -20.36 5.64
N GLY A 194 -5.04 -19.83 4.74
CA GLY A 194 -6.47 -19.67 5.00
C GLY A 194 -7.18 -18.64 4.14
N VAL A 195 -6.51 -18.12 3.15
CA VAL A 195 -7.09 -17.12 2.26
C VAL A 195 -7.70 -17.80 1.05
N ASP A 196 -8.97 -17.54 0.81
CA ASP A 196 -9.61 -17.88 -0.45
C ASP A 196 -9.00 -17.00 -1.56
N ALA A 197 -8.17 -17.59 -2.40
CA ALA A 197 -7.53 -16.92 -3.52
C ALA A 197 -8.53 -16.50 -4.62
N ARG A 198 -9.78 -16.96 -4.55
CA ARG A 198 -10.81 -16.58 -5.52
C ARG A 198 -11.17 -15.10 -5.35
N PRO A 199 -11.42 -14.39 -6.46
CA PRO A 199 -12.01 -13.07 -6.39
C PRO A 199 -13.32 -13.14 -5.63
N HIS A 200 -13.46 -12.39 -4.55
CA HIS A 200 -14.75 -12.24 -3.91
C HIS A 200 -15.58 -11.28 -4.73
N GLY A 201 -16.88 -11.56 -4.82
CA GLY A 201 -17.86 -10.56 -5.25
C GLY A 201 -17.72 -9.33 -4.34
N GLY A 202 -18.31 -8.24 -4.71
CA GLY A 202 -18.28 -7.02 -3.95
C GLY A 202 -18.62 -5.83 -4.80
N VAL A 203 -18.46 -4.66 -4.24
CA VAL A 203 -18.81 -3.41 -4.94
C VAL A 203 -17.75 -2.97 -5.96
N THR A 204 -16.55 -3.57 -5.91
CA THR A 204 -15.39 -3.10 -6.69
C THR A 204 -14.55 -4.24 -7.26
N THR A 205 -13.85 -3.93 -8.35
CA THR A 205 -12.84 -4.81 -8.97
C THR A 205 -11.41 -4.39 -8.64
N GLY A 206 -11.19 -3.36 -7.81
CA GLY A 206 -9.88 -2.90 -7.39
C GLY A 206 -9.78 -1.38 -7.25
N PHE A 207 -8.58 -0.89 -6.97
CA PHE A 207 -8.32 0.54 -6.86
C PHE A 207 -8.25 1.20 -8.24
N ALA A 208 -8.90 2.36 -8.36
CA ALA A 208 -8.81 3.27 -9.51
C ALA A 208 -7.83 4.41 -9.24
N ALA A 209 -7.91 4.99 -8.04
CA ALA A 209 -7.02 6.06 -7.63
C ALA A 209 -6.84 6.12 -6.12
N VAL A 210 -5.73 6.75 -5.70
CA VAL A 210 -5.53 7.21 -4.33
C VAL A 210 -5.27 8.71 -4.33
N GLU A 211 -5.83 9.43 -3.36
CA GLU A 211 -5.54 10.84 -3.11
C GLU A 211 -4.70 10.96 -1.84
N ILE A 212 -3.60 11.70 -1.96
CA ILE A 212 -2.62 11.89 -0.90
C ILE A 212 -2.53 13.39 -0.59
N ALA A 213 -2.87 13.77 0.63
CA ALA A 213 -2.74 15.14 1.11
C ALA A 213 -1.32 15.41 1.62
N CYS A 214 -0.66 16.40 1.04
CA CYS A 214 0.71 16.83 1.35
C CYS A 214 0.68 18.05 2.30
N LYS A 215 1.45 18.00 3.38
CA LYS A 215 1.36 19.02 4.42
C LYS A 215 1.94 20.37 4.02
N ASP A 216 3.24 20.40 3.76
CA ASP A 216 3.99 21.66 3.61
C ASP A 216 4.68 21.75 2.24
N ASP A 217 4.53 20.71 1.41
CA ASP A 217 5.16 20.64 0.10
C ASP A 217 4.18 21.00 -1.01
N ASP A 218 4.71 21.50 -2.10
CA ASP A 218 4.00 21.60 -3.37
C ASP A 218 3.58 20.19 -3.82
N PRO A 219 2.27 19.92 -4.01
CA PRO A 219 1.79 18.61 -4.47
C PRO A 219 2.45 18.13 -5.76
N ALA A 220 2.76 19.03 -6.69
CA ALA A 220 3.48 18.70 -7.92
C ALA A 220 4.91 18.22 -7.64
N ALA A 221 5.60 18.83 -6.68
CA ALA A 221 6.94 18.38 -6.28
C ALA A 221 6.90 16.99 -5.62
N VAL A 222 5.88 16.70 -4.82
CA VAL A 222 5.69 15.35 -4.24
C VAL A 222 5.39 14.35 -5.36
N CYS A 223 4.50 14.66 -6.28
CA CYS A 223 4.19 13.84 -7.45
C CYS A 223 5.47 13.52 -8.24
N GLN A 224 6.29 14.54 -8.52
CA GLN A 224 7.53 14.35 -9.26
C GLN A 224 8.53 13.43 -8.54
N ARG A 225 8.64 13.53 -7.20
CA ARG A 225 9.47 12.60 -6.40
C ARG A 225 9.02 11.14 -6.55
N TRP A 226 7.72 10.88 -6.60
CA TRP A 226 7.19 9.56 -6.87
C TRP A 226 7.52 9.09 -8.29
N VAL A 227 7.33 9.95 -9.30
CA VAL A 227 7.66 9.63 -10.70
C VAL A 227 9.13 9.28 -10.85
N ASP A 228 10.02 10.12 -10.35
CA ASP A 228 11.47 9.91 -10.44
C ASP A 228 11.92 8.68 -9.63
N GLY A 229 11.25 8.41 -8.50
CA GLY A 229 11.56 7.28 -7.64
C GLY A 229 11.08 5.94 -8.20
N LEU A 230 9.87 5.88 -8.73
CA LEU A 230 9.31 4.66 -9.32
C LEU A 230 9.89 4.39 -10.72
N GLY A 231 10.29 5.44 -11.44
CA GLY A 231 10.93 5.32 -12.75
C GLY A 231 10.01 4.84 -13.86
N ALA A 232 10.51 3.98 -14.72
CA ALA A 232 9.80 3.51 -15.92
C ALA A 232 8.45 2.85 -15.58
N GLY A 233 7.40 3.27 -16.27
CA GLY A 233 6.02 2.82 -16.02
C GLY A 233 5.20 3.74 -15.09
N CYS A 234 5.82 4.85 -14.67
CA CYS A 234 5.19 5.91 -13.91
C CYS A 234 5.44 7.25 -14.61
N GLU A 235 4.42 8.02 -14.82
CA GLU A 235 4.50 9.35 -15.46
C GLU A 235 3.48 10.31 -14.86
N SER A 236 3.83 11.59 -14.74
CA SER A 236 2.84 12.62 -14.43
C SER A 236 1.93 12.87 -15.63
N LEU A 237 0.68 13.23 -15.38
CA LEU A 237 -0.25 13.58 -16.46
C LEU A 237 0.17 14.91 -17.10
N PRO A 238 0.14 15.03 -18.44
CA PRO A 238 0.59 16.25 -19.12
C PRO A 238 -0.15 17.52 -18.69
N ASP A 239 -1.44 17.39 -18.42
CA ASP A 239 -2.32 18.50 -18.06
C ASP A 239 -2.54 18.62 -16.53
N ASP A 240 -1.98 17.73 -15.74
CA ASP A 240 -2.09 17.72 -14.28
C ASP A 240 -0.80 17.21 -13.63
N PRO A 241 0.15 18.09 -13.32
CA PRO A 241 1.43 17.72 -12.72
C PRO A 241 1.32 17.22 -11.27
N THR A 242 0.12 17.30 -10.67
CA THR A 242 -0.15 16.77 -9.33
C THR A 242 -0.68 15.34 -9.34
N THR A 243 -0.88 14.76 -10.52
CA THR A 243 -1.37 13.40 -10.70
C THR A 243 -0.39 12.57 -11.51
N LEU A 244 0.00 11.42 -10.99
CA LEU A 244 0.75 10.41 -11.74
C LEU A 244 -0.15 9.27 -12.18
N ARG A 245 0.25 8.62 -13.28
CA ARG A 245 -0.38 7.42 -13.81
C ARG A 245 0.47 6.19 -13.50
N LEU A 246 -0.20 5.13 -13.09
CA LEU A 246 0.30 3.77 -12.97
C LEU A 246 -0.35 2.88 -14.04
N ALA A 247 -0.08 1.57 -14.00
CA ALA A 247 -0.74 0.61 -14.89
C ALA A 247 -2.25 0.53 -14.66
N ASP A 248 -2.96 -0.08 -15.61
CA ASP A 248 -4.40 -0.36 -15.54
C ASP A 248 -5.27 0.89 -15.26
N PHE A 249 -4.87 2.04 -15.81
CA PHE A 249 -5.53 3.34 -15.62
C PHE A 249 -5.56 3.81 -14.15
N GLN A 250 -4.79 3.21 -13.28
CA GLN A 250 -4.66 3.67 -11.90
C GLN A 250 -3.93 5.00 -11.83
N THR A 251 -4.33 5.85 -10.88
CA THR A 251 -3.66 7.13 -10.64
C THR A 251 -3.38 7.37 -9.15
N MET A 252 -2.36 8.19 -8.87
CA MET A 252 -2.15 8.76 -7.56
C MET A 252 -2.21 10.27 -7.69
N ARG A 253 -3.09 10.92 -6.92
CA ARG A 253 -3.30 12.37 -6.92
C ARG A 253 -2.74 12.97 -5.65
N PHE A 254 -1.99 14.03 -5.78
CA PHE A 254 -1.40 14.76 -4.67
C PHE A 254 -2.12 16.10 -4.54
N VAL A 255 -2.56 16.41 -3.32
CA VAL A 255 -3.32 17.62 -3.05
C VAL A 255 -2.72 18.36 -1.85
N ALA A 256 -2.92 19.67 -1.80
CA ALA A 256 -2.56 20.42 -0.60
C ALA A 256 -3.39 19.96 0.59
N SER A 257 -2.75 19.80 1.75
CA SER A 257 -3.43 19.44 2.98
C SER A 257 -4.50 20.47 3.33
N GLN A 258 -5.69 20.00 3.64
CA GLN A 258 -6.74 20.81 4.25
C GLN A 258 -6.78 20.53 5.75
N GLU A 259 -6.90 21.57 6.56
CA GLU A 259 -6.99 21.46 8.04
C GLU A 259 -5.82 20.70 8.69
N GLY A 260 -4.66 20.65 8.03
CA GLY A 260 -3.46 19.95 8.52
C GLY A 260 -3.50 18.42 8.45
N ARG A 261 -4.53 17.83 7.85
CA ARG A 261 -4.59 16.39 7.60
C ARG A 261 -3.62 16.01 6.50
N THR A 262 -2.87 14.94 6.67
CA THR A 262 -1.89 14.43 5.71
C THR A 262 -2.03 12.94 5.54
N GLY A 263 -1.50 12.41 4.45
CA GLY A 263 -1.58 11.00 4.11
C GLY A 263 -2.72 10.71 3.14
N VAL A 264 -3.21 9.48 3.14
CA VAL A 264 -4.31 9.07 2.26
C VAL A 264 -5.62 9.70 2.72
N THR A 265 -6.23 10.51 1.87
CA THR A 265 -7.49 11.22 2.16
C THR A 265 -8.64 10.83 1.23
N GLY A 266 -8.35 10.15 0.14
CA GLY A 266 -9.37 9.67 -0.78
C GLY A 266 -8.93 8.42 -1.53
N VAL A 267 -9.88 7.57 -1.87
CA VAL A 267 -9.67 6.38 -2.69
C VAL A 267 -10.82 6.24 -3.67
N ASP A 268 -10.49 6.13 -4.95
CA ASP A 268 -11.44 5.75 -5.97
C ASP A 268 -11.33 4.25 -6.23
N LEU A 269 -12.45 3.59 -6.36
CA LEU A 269 -12.56 2.16 -6.60
C LEU A 269 -13.24 1.92 -7.95
N TRP A 270 -12.71 1.01 -8.75
CA TRP A 270 -13.39 0.57 -9.96
C TRP A 270 -14.70 -0.11 -9.60
N ARG A 271 -15.80 0.43 -10.09
CA ARG A 271 -17.14 -0.11 -9.86
C ARG A 271 -17.25 -1.54 -10.42
N ALA A 272 -17.73 -2.47 -9.62
CA ALA A 272 -18.07 -3.80 -10.11
C ALA A 272 -19.29 -3.72 -11.04
N PRO A 273 -19.37 -4.54 -12.10
CA PRO A 273 -20.49 -4.54 -13.02
C PRO A 273 -21.84 -4.69 -12.30
N GLY A 274 -22.78 -3.77 -12.58
CA GLY A 274 -24.11 -3.78 -11.98
C GLY A 274 -24.19 -3.30 -10.52
N CYS A 275 -23.10 -2.85 -9.93
CA CYS A 275 -23.11 -2.33 -8.58
C CYS A 275 -23.54 -0.86 -8.53
N ASN A 276 -24.55 -0.55 -7.69
CA ASN A 276 -25.04 0.81 -7.43
C ASN A 276 -25.12 1.11 -5.92
N LYS A 277 -24.25 0.47 -5.11
CA LYS A 277 -24.39 0.48 -3.64
C LYS A 277 -24.14 1.85 -3.03
N PHE A 278 -23.19 2.61 -3.55
CA PHE A 278 -22.90 3.99 -3.15
C PHE A 278 -22.14 4.75 -4.25
N GLU A 279 -22.18 6.07 -4.19
CA GLU A 279 -21.31 6.94 -5.01
C GLU A 279 -20.15 7.48 -4.21
N LEU A 280 -20.42 7.90 -2.97
CA LEU A 280 -19.45 8.48 -2.05
C LEU A 280 -19.71 7.98 -0.63
N LEU A 281 -18.66 7.56 0.08
CA LEU A 281 -18.67 7.25 1.50
C LEU A 281 -17.49 7.94 2.18
N GLU A 282 -17.59 8.19 3.48
CA GLU A 282 -16.46 8.56 4.32
C GLU A 282 -16.33 7.54 5.46
N ILE A 283 -15.22 6.82 5.49
CA ILE A 283 -14.91 5.82 6.50
C ILE A 283 -13.43 5.97 6.86
N CYS A 284 -13.12 5.97 8.15
CA CYS A 284 -11.75 6.07 8.64
C CYS A 284 -11.03 7.35 8.16
N GLY A 285 -11.74 8.49 8.10
CA GLY A 285 -11.19 9.76 7.63
C GLY A 285 -10.79 9.77 6.14
N VAL A 286 -11.20 8.74 5.37
CA VAL A 286 -10.92 8.59 3.95
C VAL A 286 -12.22 8.64 3.17
N ARG A 287 -12.24 9.39 2.09
CA ARG A 287 -13.34 9.45 1.12
C ARG A 287 -13.22 8.30 0.13
N TRP A 288 -14.25 7.50 0.00
CA TRP A 288 -14.33 6.36 -0.91
C TRP A 288 -15.35 6.64 -2.00
N ARG A 289 -14.95 6.49 -3.27
CA ARG A 289 -15.81 6.75 -4.41
C ARG A 289 -15.78 5.58 -5.39
N LEU A 290 -16.94 5.15 -5.88
CA LEU A 290 -17.03 4.20 -6.98
C LEU A 290 -17.01 4.96 -8.32
N VAL A 291 -16.09 4.56 -9.18
CA VAL A 291 -15.92 5.13 -10.52
C VAL A 291 -15.96 4.03 -11.58
N ASP A 292 -16.47 4.37 -12.76
CA ASP A 292 -16.58 3.41 -13.84
C ASP A 292 -15.22 3.16 -14.50
N TYR A 293 -14.97 1.91 -14.86
CA TYR A 293 -13.73 1.52 -15.53
C TYR A 293 -13.72 2.07 -16.96
N PRO A 294 -12.70 2.83 -17.39
CA PRO A 294 -12.70 3.50 -18.68
C PRO A 294 -12.61 2.55 -19.89
N GLY A 295 -12.28 1.29 -19.68
CA GLY A 295 -12.23 0.24 -20.71
C GLY A 295 -13.49 -0.63 -20.81
N ALA A 296 -14.54 -0.32 -20.06
CA ALA A 296 -15.82 -1.03 -20.14
C ALA A 296 -16.71 -0.38 -21.23
N CYS A 297 -16.45 -0.71 -22.48
CA CYS A 297 -17.34 -0.47 -23.62
C CYS A 297 -17.81 -1.79 -24.20
#